data_45010efbbc54ae3d35c12a064a57c433
#
_entry.id   45010efbbc54ae3d35c12a064a57c433
#
_cell.length_a   1.000
_cell.length_b   1.000
_cell.length_c   1.000
_cell.angle_alpha   90.00
_cell.angle_beta   90.00
_cell.angle_gamma   90.00
#
_symmetry.space_group_name_H-M   'P 1'
#
loop_
_entity.id
_entity.type
_entity.pdbx_description
1 polymer ?
#
loop_
_entity_poly.entity_id
_entity_poly.type
_entity_poly.pdbx_seq_one_letter_code
_entity_poly.pdbx_strand_id
1 'polypeptide(L)'
;MDNLCHCKGSLISGKVFDNSFERGCPEAFRVNDLIEGFQMALCNMHIGDHCEVSIPWQKGYGKRSDADIPGYSTLIFEIQLLGIA
;
A
#
# COMPACT_ATOMS: atom_id res chain seq x y z
N MET A 1 6.10 13.39 -8.83
CA MET A 1 7.27 12.67 -8.29
C MET A 1 6.90 11.22 -8.04
N ASP A 2 7.78 10.31 -8.38
CA ASP A 2 7.55 8.90 -8.15
C ASP A 2 8.19 8.47 -6.84
N ASN A 3 7.48 7.65 -6.08
CA ASN A 3 8.00 7.05 -4.84
C ASN A 3 8.39 5.62 -5.14
N LEU A 4 9.66 5.29 -4.90
CA LEU A 4 10.15 3.93 -5.03
C LEU A 4 10.01 3.23 -3.70
N CYS A 5 9.21 2.17 -3.67
CA CYS A 5 8.97 1.46 -2.42
C CYS A 5 8.70 -0.03 -2.64
N HIS A 6 9.00 -0.79 -1.59
CA HIS A 6 8.44 -2.11 -1.43
C HIS A 6 7.14 -2.02 -0.66
N CYS A 7 6.16 -2.82 -1.05
CA CYS A 7 4.92 -2.94 -0.30
C CYS A 7 4.37 -4.37 -0.30
N LYS A 8 3.72 -4.70 0.79
CA LYS A 8 2.97 -5.93 0.96
C LYS A 8 1.56 -5.56 1.40
N GLY A 9 0.57 -5.90 0.57
CA GLY A 9 -0.83 -5.65 0.87
C GLY A 9 -1.53 -6.94 1.28
N SER A 10 -2.28 -6.87 2.36
CA SER A 10 -3.06 -8.01 2.84
C SER A 10 -4.42 -7.58 3.35
N LEU A 11 -5.36 -8.53 3.34
CA LEU A 11 -6.66 -8.37 3.99
C LEU A 11 -6.50 -8.62 5.48
N ILE A 12 -7.46 -8.15 6.25
CA ILE A 12 -7.48 -8.37 7.70
C ILE A 12 -7.53 -9.87 8.05
N SER A 13 -8.04 -10.71 7.13
CA SER A 13 -8.03 -12.16 7.28
C SER A 13 -6.64 -12.80 7.16
N GLY A 14 -5.66 -12.01 6.70
CA GLY A 14 -4.30 -12.50 6.46
C GLY A 14 -4.01 -12.85 5.01
N LYS A 15 -5.01 -12.82 4.13
CA LYS A 15 -4.78 -13.10 2.70
C LYS A 15 -3.94 -11.98 2.08
N VAL A 16 -2.77 -12.34 1.55
CA VAL A 16 -1.88 -11.41 0.85
C VAL A 16 -2.34 -11.29 -0.61
N PHE A 17 -2.56 -10.07 -1.08
CA PHE A 17 -2.96 -9.81 -2.46
C PHE A 17 -1.85 -9.15 -3.28
N ASP A 18 -0.83 -8.61 -2.65
CA ASP A 18 0.35 -8.04 -3.32
C ASP A 18 1.56 -8.08 -2.39
N ASN A 19 2.74 -8.40 -2.96
CA ASN A 19 3.96 -8.50 -2.16
C ASN A 19 5.21 -8.29 -3.02
N SER A 20 5.69 -7.05 -3.08
CA SER A 20 6.90 -6.72 -3.83
C SER A 20 8.18 -7.22 -3.14
N PHE A 21 8.15 -7.39 -1.82
CA PHE A 21 9.30 -7.99 -1.10
C PHE A 21 9.59 -9.40 -1.60
N GLU A 22 8.54 -10.19 -1.79
CA GLU A 22 8.69 -11.56 -2.27
C GLU A 22 9.16 -11.60 -3.72
N ARG A 23 8.67 -10.70 -4.56
CA ARG A 23 9.14 -10.57 -5.94
C ARG A 23 10.59 -10.11 -6.03
N GLY A 24 11.12 -9.50 -4.97
CA GLY A 24 12.49 -8.98 -4.93
C GLY A 24 12.69 -7.72 -5.78
N CYS A 25 11.62 -7.03 -6.14
CA CYS A 25 11.69 -5.87 -7.02
C CYS A 25 10.77 -4.76 -6.49
N PRO A 26 11.32 -3.62 -6.07
CA PRO A 26 10.50 -2.50 -5.64
C PRO A 26 9.76 -1.87 -6.82
N GLU A 27 8.67 -1.18 -6.52
CA GLU A 27 7.85 -0.52 -7.52
C GLU A 27 7.89 0.99 -7.36
N ALA A 28 7.81 1.70 -8.49
CA ALA A 28 7.70 3.15 -8.51
C ALA A 28 6.23 3.55 -8.66
N PHE A 29 5.74 4.38 -7.75
CA PHE A 29 4.36 4.84 -7.76
C PHE A 29 4.29 6.36 -7.82
N ARG A 30 3.36 6.89 -8.59
CA ARG A 30 2.90 8.27 -8.42
C ARG A 30 1.96 8.32 -7.23
N VAL A 31 2.19 9.25 -6.31
CA VAL A 31 1.36 9.38 -5.11
C VAL A 31 -0.12 9.53 -5.48
N ASN A 32 -0.44 10.33 -6.49
CA ASN A 32 -1.82 10.60 -6.89
C ASN A 32 -2.55 9.38 -7.48
N ASP A 33 -1.83 8.35 -7.88
CA ASP A 33 -2.42 7.12 -8.43
C ASP A 33 -2.71 6.07 -7.37
N LEU A 34 -2.36 6.35 -6.11
CA LEU A 34 -2.54 5.43 -4.99
C LEU A 34 -3.85 5.70 -4.24
N ILE A 35 -4.34 4.68 -3.54
CA ILE A 35 -5.48 4.87 -2.63
C ILE A 35 -5.12 5.88 -1.55
N GLU A 36 -6.12 6.59 -1.05
CA GLU A 36 -5.92 7.72 -0.13
C GLU A 36 -5.13 7.35 1.11
N GLY A 37 -5.43 6.21 1.73
CA GLY A 37 -4.71 5.76 2.93
C GLY A 37 -3.23 5.51 2.69
N PHE A 38 -2.88 5.00 1.51
CA PHE A 38 -1.48 4.80 1.12
C PHE A 38 -0.78 6.14 0.91
N GLN A 39 -1.46 7.10 0.26
CA GLN A 39 -0.93 8.46 0.08
C GLN A 39 -0.63 9.12 1.43
N MET A 40 -1.55 9.01 2.39
CA MET A 40 -1.37 9.56 3.73
C MET A 40 -0.16 8.93 4.44
N ALA A 41 0.03 7.62 4.30
CA ALA A 41 1.17 6.93 4.88
C ALA A 41 2.49 7.45 4.30
N LEU A 42 2.58 7.54 2.97
CA LEU A 42 3.79 8.03 2.30
C LEU A 42 4.12 9.47 2.68
N CYS A 43 3.11 10.33 2.84
CA CYS A 43 3.33 11.72 3.23
C CYS A 43 3.94 11.87 4.62
N ASN A 44 3.81 10.86 5.48
CA ASN A 44 4.37 10.85 6.82
C ASN A 44 5.65 10.02 6.94
N MET A 45 6.14 9.46 5.83
CA MET A 45 7.34 8.63 5.82
C MET A 45 8.54 9.39 5.27
N HIS A 46 9.72 9.00 5.76
CA HIS A 46 11.01 9.45 5.24
C HIS A 46 11.69 8.29 4.52
N ILE A 47 12.62 8.61 3.61
CA ILE A 47 13.41 7.59 2.92
C ILE A 47 14.12 6.71 3.96
N GLY A 48 13.97 5.41 3.80
CA GLY A 48 14.50 4.41 4.73
C GLY A 48 13.48 3.91 5.75
N ASP A 49 12.36 4.61 5.91
CA ASP A 49 11.33 4.18 6.84
C ASP A 49 10.65 2.89 6.35
N HIS A 50 10.28 2.07 7.32
CA HIS A 50 9.55 0.83 7.09
C HIS A 50 8.43 0.76 8.12
N CYS A 51 7.18 0.78 7.66
CA CYS A 51 6.04 0.79 8.57
C CYS A 51 4.91 -0.11 8.07
N GLU A 52 4.02 -0.45 8.99
CA GLU A 52 2.76 -1.14 8.68
C GLU A 52 1.62 -0.18 8.95
N VAL A 53 0.69 -0.06 8.01
CA VAL A 53 -0.47 0.81 8.14
C VAL A 53 -1.75 0.01 7.91
N SER A 54 -2.77 0.34 8.68
CA SER A 54 -4.11 -0.21 8.53
C SER A 54 -4.97 0.84 7.84
N ILE A 55 -5.55 0.47 6.71
CA ILE A 55 -6.33 1.39 5.87
C ILE A 55 -7.80 0.92 5.85
N PRO A 56 -8.71 1.70 6.44
CA PRO A 56 -10.13 1.36 6.38
C PRO A 56 -10.64 1.47 4.94
N TRP A 57 -11.72 0.78 4.62
CA TRP A 57 -12.25 0.75 3.26
C TRP A 57 -12.59 2.15 2.71
N GLN A 58 -12.96 3.11 3.55
CA GLN A 58 -13.26 4.48 3.13
C GLN A 58 -12.04 5.21 2.55
N LYS A 59 -10.84 4.81 2.97
CA LYS A 59 -9.55 5.33 2.51
C LYS A 59 -8.84 4.38 1.57
N GLY A 60 -9.45 3.25 1.27
CA GLY A 60 -8.93 2.21 0.39
C GLY A 60 -9.74 2.08 -0.89
N TYR A 61 -10.12 0.86 -1.22
CA TYR A 61 -10.87 0.58 -2.45
C TYR A 61 -12.38 0.77 -2.32
N GLY A 62 -12.86 1.15 -1.15
CA GLY A 62 -14.25 1.50 -0.96
C GLY A 62 -15.20 0.32 -0.99
N LYS A 63 -16.36 0.56 -1.58
CA LYS A 63 -17.46 -0.42 -1.63
C LYS A 63 -17.33 -1.43 -2.75
N ARG A 64 -16.43 -1.20 -3.72
CA ARG A 64 -16.27 -2.06 -4.89
C ARG A 64 -15.45 -3.29 -4.53
N SER A 65 -15.89 -4.44 -5.03
CA SER A 65 -15.07 -5.64 -5.01
C SER A 65 -14.11 -5.62 -6.19
N ASP A 66 -12.87 -5.96 -5.95
CA ASP A 66 -11.88 -6.23 -6.99
C ASP A 66 -11.54 -7.73 -6.94
N ALA A 67 -10.74 -8.23 -7.91
CA ALA A 67 -10.49 -9.66 -8.08
C ALA A 67 -10.09 -10.38 -6.78
N ASP A 68 -9.22 -9.76 -5.99
CA ASP A 68 -8.72 -10.35 -4.74
C ASP A 68 -9.14 -9.58 -3.49
N ILE A 69 -9.89 -8.49 -3.66
CA ILE A 69 -10.23 -7.58 -2.56
C ILE A 69 -11.75 -7.41 -2.53
N PRO A 70 -12.44 -8.04 -1.57
CA PRO A 70 -13.88 -7.81 -1.40
C PRO A 70 -14.18 -6.35 -1.07
N GLY A 71 -15.35 -5.88 -1.44
CA GLY A 71 -15.82 -4.55 -1.03
C GLY A 71 -15.85 -4.41 0.48
N TYR A 72 -15.73 -3.18 0.97
CA TYR A 72 -15.68 -2.86 2.41
C TYR A 72 -14.51 -3.52 3.15
N SER A 73 -13.40 -3.78 2.46
CA SER A 73 -12.24 -4.42 3.09
C SER A 73 -11.34 -3.41 3.77
N THR A 74 -10.98 -3.69 5.02
CA THR A 74 -9.86 -3.05 5.68
C THR A 74 -8.58 -3.69 5.18
N LEU A 75 -7.62 -2.86 4.78
CA LEU A 75 -6.37 -3.31 4.19
C LEU A 75 -5.22 -3.08 5.16
N ILE A 76 -4.25 -3.98 5.13
CA ILE A 76 -3.03 -3.84 5.90
C ILE A 76 -1.87 -3.79 4.91
N PHE A 77 -1.14 -2.68 4.92
CA PHE A 77 0.04 -2.51 4.07
C PHE A 77 1.30 -2.41 4.92
N GLU A 78 2.29 -3.19 4.54
CA GLU A 78 3.66 -3.02 4.98
C GLU A 78 4.39 -2.27 3.88
N ILE A 79 4.98 -1.11 4.21
CA ILE A 79 5.58 -0.20 3.25
C ILE A 79 7.00 0.12 3.68
N GLN A 80 7.94 -0.04 2.75
CA GLN A 80 9.32 0.42 2.91
C GLN A 80 9.60 1.46 1.83
N LEU A 81 9.82 2.71 2.23
CA LEU A 81 10.13 3.80 1.30
C LEU A 81 11.62 3.82 1.01
N LEU A 82 11.98 3.57 -0.24
CA LEU A 82 13.37 3.45 -0.67
C LEU A 82 13.92 4.72 -1.30
N GLY A 83 13.08 5.49 -1.99
CA GLY A 83 13.52 6.70 -2.67
C GLY A 83 12.36 7.50 -3.23
N ILE A 84 12.67 8.74 -3.59
CA ILE A 84 11.73 9.67 -4.22
C ILE A 84 12.46 10.28 -5.41
N ALA A 85 11.85 10.12 -6.59
CA ALA A 85 12.41 10.67 -7.82
C ALA A 85 11.62 11.89 -8.31
#